data_36e71f54099aed5c9849d6d14417356d
#
_entry.id   36e71f54099aed5c9849d6d14417356d
#
_cell.length_a   1.000
_cell.length_b   1.000
_cell.length_c   1.000
_cell.angle_alpha   90.00
_cell.angle_beta   90.00
_cell.angle_gamma   90.00
#
_symmetry.space_group_name_H-M   'P 1'
#
loop_
_entity.id
_entity.type
_entity.pdbx_description
1 polymer ?
#
loop_
_entity_poly.entity_id
_entity_poly.type
_entity_poly.pdbx_seq_one_letter_code
_entity_poly.pdbx_strand_id
1 'polypeptide(L)'
;MKKTVKKGMVVTLSACMLANSVPLSNFTVQAALKQEFVEFTNEQNRGGWSKASGNGKIEFTDGENEKGYMVLSSDDNTIFSENQSEKRADGYVEMDMTLTKADNGGRMGIIFRYNNENDWQGIGIDSGSWNWFNGAGEWGSVTSAAKSFTKVGESHRIRVEYRGNSVKVLQDGVEIINQEIDKFSNEKAGNVGMRLWGKVSENYDCAFKIDNVKTGEIAKEVVLTPDHFIVDYEEAGKEDFKVTLAEESPKLTEIKSGNVALEKGKDYTLHANTVTIKKEYIAQIKDAASTNLTFVFEDGQQKTCTIQIEKEEEQVSYNRDFTKGTEGFEKVSGDSGVLETGKDGVTVQKDGVFIDQNSKELKNQEVEFTYDPLNNSCNYGVVLRYTSPADYIYVGPSAQNNQHYTKWGIYNQNGRLAEIEDSG
;
A
#
# COMPACT_ATOMS: atom_id res chain seq x y z
N MET A 1 26.95 49.56 -0.73
CA MET A 1 26.16 48.99 -1.84
C MET A 1 25.35 47.83 -1.27
N LYS A 2 24.04 47.98 -1.18
CA LYS A 2 23.16 46.91 -0.67
C LYS A 2 22.95 45.88 -1.78
N LYS A 3 23.40 44.65 -1.57
CA LYS A 3 23.06 43.51 -2.46
C LYS A 3 21.74 42.92 -1.99
N THR A 4 20.73 43.08 -2.82
CA THR A 4 19.43 42.44 -2.67
C THR A 4 19.57 40.96 -3.10
N VAL A 5 19.40 40.07 -2.16
CA VAL A 5 19.32 38.61 -2.45
C VAL A 5 17.92 38.31 -2.94
N LYS A 6 17.78 37.96 -4.23
CA LYS A 6 16.54 37.42 -4.80
C LYS A 6 16.41 35.95 -4.38
N LYS A 7 15.38 35.63 -3.62
CA LYS A 7 14.94 34.23 -3.42
C LYS A 7 14.43 33.66 -4.75
N GLY A 8 15.23 32.81 -5.37
CA GLY A 8 14.84 32.06 -6.56
C GLY A 8 14.25 30.73 -6.13
N MET A 9 12.96 30.51 -6.40
CA MET A 9 12.30 29.21 -6.30
C MET A 9 12.67 28.42 -7.56
N VAL A 10 13.50 27.41 -7.44
CA VAL A 10 13.80 26.49 -8.55
C VAL A 10 12.88 25.27 -8.39
N VAL A 11 11.85 25.19 -9.23
CA VAL A 11 11.05 23.99 -9.43
C VAL A 11 11.72 23.20 -10.55
N THR A 12 12.42 22.14 -10.21
CA THR A 12 12.98 21.22 -11.22
C THR A 12 11.97 20.09 -11.44
N LEU A 13 11.19 20.18 -12.51
CA LEU A 13 10.46 19.05 -13.06
C LEU A 13 11.42 18.17 -13.84
N SER A 14 11.84 17.04 -13.30
CA SER A 14 12.49 15.98 -14.09
C SER A 14 11.44 15.02 -14.60
N ALA A 15 11.00 15.21 -15.84
CA ALA A 15 10.23 14.23 -16.59
C ALA A 15 11.19 13.23 -17.24
N CYS A 16 11.36 12.04 -16.66
CA CYS A 16 11.94 10.89 -17.37
C CYS A 16 10.82 10.16 -18.11
N MET A 17 10.76 10.36 -19.44
CA MET A 17 10.01 9.46 -20.31
C MET A 17 10.82 8.19 -20.51
N LEU A 18 10.35 7.07 -19.96
CA LEU A 18 10.71 5.74 -20.39
C LEU A 18 9.44 5.07 -20.89
N ALA A 19 9.35 4.98 -22.22
CA ALA A 19 8.35 4.18 -22.90
C ALA A 19 8.71 2.71 -22.75
N ASN A 20 7.96 2.00 -21.90
CA ASN A 20 7.67 0.57 -22.06
C ASN A 20 6.45 0.24 -21.18
N SER A 21 5.50 -0.45 -21.77
CA SER A 21 4.18 -0.80 -21.29
C SER A 21 4.19 -1.49 -19.92
N VAL A 22 4.09 -0.68 -18.87
CA VAL A 22 3.69 -1.11 -17.52
C VAL A 22 2.34 -0.45 -17.27
N PRO A 23 1.32 -1.14 -16.73
CA PRO A 23 0.03 -0.54 -16.45
C PRO A 23 0.23 0.64 -15.50
N LEU A 24 -0.31 1.80 -15.89
CA LEU A 24 -0.30 3.05 -15.13
C LEU A 24 -1.22 2.94 -13.89
N SER A 25 -0.88 2.04 -12.97
CA SER A 25 -1.44 2.03 -11.63
C SER A 25 -0.43 2.65 -10.67
N ASN A 26 -0.80 3.78 -10.08
CA ASN A 26 -0.15 4.46 -8.96
C ASN A 26 1.03 5.41 -9.26
N PHE A 27 0.86 6.35 -10.20
CA PHE A 27 1.59 7.61 -10.06
C PHE A 27 0.75 8.56 -9.19
N THR A 28 0.96 8.51 -7.89
CA THR A 28 0.50 9.55 -6.98
C THR A 28 1.38 10.78 -7.24
N VAL A 29 0.85 11.80 -7.90
CA VAL A 29 1.47 13.13 -7.87
C VAL A 29 1.21 13.65 -6.46
N GLN A 30 2.16 13.41 -5.58
CA GLN A 30 2.15 14.00 -4.26
C GLN A 30 2.36 15.51 -4.44
N ALA A 31 1.37 16.32 -4.13
CA ALA A 31 1.58 17.77 -4.03
C ALA A 31 2.73 17.99 -3.03
N ALA A 32 3.64 18.86 -3.39
CA ALA A 32 4.78 19.15 -2.53
C ALA A 32 4.24 19.74 -1.21
N LEU A 33 4.16 18.90 -0.19
CA LEU A 33 4.02 19.36 1.17
C LEU A 33 5.13 20.39 1.42
N LYS A 34 4.84 21.43 2.18
CA LYS A 34 5.80 22.46 2.51
C LYS A 34 7.02 21.80 3.17
N GLN A 35 8.07 21.62 2.38
CA GLN A 35 9.33 21.02 2.79
C GLN A 35 10.32 22.15 3.02
N GLU A 36 10.92 22.21 4.19
CA GLU A 36 11.96 23.16 4.52
C GLU A 36 13.29 22.45 4.48
N PHE A 37 14.20 22.95 3.62
CA PHE A 37 15.60 22.52 3.59
C PHE A 37 16.40 23.39 4.54
N VAL A 38 17.16 22.75 5.41
CA VAL A 38 18.14 23.41 6.23
C VAL A 38 19.51 23.19 5.56
N GLU A 39 19.96 24.18 4.82
CA GLU A 39 21.26 24.13 4.16
C GLU A 39 22.33 24.68 5.09
N PHE A 40 23.42 23.93 5.24
CA PHE A 40 24.64 24.38 5.90
C PHE A 40 25.64 24.74 4.82
N THR A 41 26.05 26.00 4.74
CA THR A 41 27.04 26.40 3.76
C THR A 41 28.36 26.83 4.39
N ASN A 42 28.33 27.39 5.58
CA ASN A 42 29.51 27.83 6.35
C ASN A 42 29.08 28.30 7.74
N GLU A 43 30.01 28.81 8.55
CA GLU A 43 29.71 29.37 9.89
C GLU A 43 28.70 30.53 9.89
N GLN A 44 28.57 31.26 8.79
CA GLN A 44 27.60 32.33 8.64
C GLN A 44 26.20 31.82 8.26
N ASN A 45 26.10 30.65 7.64
CA ASN A 45 24.82 30.01 7.32
C ASN A 45 24.71 28.67 8.03
N ARG A 46 24.33 28.74 9.29
CA ARG A 46 24.20 27.60 10.21
C ARG A 46 22.84 26.90 10.10
N GLY A 47 21.98 27.32 9.18
CA GLY A 47 20.63 26.79 9.02
C GLY A 47 19.79 26.83 10.30
N GLY A 48 20.04 27.82 11.18
CA GLY A 48 19.31 27.94 12.45
C GLY A 48 19.77 27.05 13.59
N TRP A 49 20.78 26.21 13.36
CA TRP A 49 21.29 25.31 14.41
C TRP A 49 22.15 26.05 15.44
N SER A 50 21.88 25.77 16.71
CA SER A 50 22.64 26.27 17.84
C SER A 50 22.68 25.26 18.99
N LYS A 51 23.67 25.39 19.84
CA LYS A 51 23.69 24.65 21.09
C LYS A 51 22.69 25.24 22.06
N ALA A 52 21.72 24.44 22.48
CA ALA A 52 20.68 24.84 23.42
C ALA A 52 21.07 24.57 24.88
N SER A 53 21.78 23.45 25.17
CA SER A 53 22.32 23.13 26.50
C SER A 53 23.50 22.17 26.42
N GLY A 54 24.25 22.04 27.51
CA GLY A 54 25.38 21.10 27.65
C GLY A 54 26.72 21.67 27.15
N ASN A 55 27.75 20.81 27.15
CA ASN A 55 29.14 21.18 26.85
C ASN A 55 29.60 20.82 25.44
N GLY A 56 28.75 20.18 24.64
CA GLY A 56 29.07 19.75 23.27
C GLY A 56 29.39 20.91 22.34
N LYS A 57 29.93 20.57 21.19
CA LYS A 57 30.35 21.51 20.15
C LYS A 57 29.55 21.26 18.88
N ILE A 58 29.32 22.36 18.18
CA ILE A 58 28.78 22.36 16.83
C ILE A 58 29.81 23.05 15.92
N GLU A 59 30.23 22.34 14.89
CA GLU A 59 31.20 22.82 13.91
C GLU A 59 30.58 22.72 12.52
N PHE A 60 30.74 23.78 11.73
CA PHE A 60 30.28 23.82 10.34
C PHE A 60 31.50 23.78 9.43
N THR A 61 31.46 22.90 8.47
CA THR A 61 32.57 22.68 7.56
C THR A 61 32.13 23.02 6.14
N ASP A 62 32.93 23.85 5.45
CA ASP A 62 32.76 24.12 4.03
C ASP A 62 33.01 22.82 3.24
N GLY A 63 32.02 22.39 2.46
CA GLY A 63 32.19 21.22 1.59
C GLY A 63 32.95 21.55 0.32
N GLU A 64 33.67 20.58 -0.22
CA GLU A 64 34.10 20.63 -1.62
C GLU A 64 32.85 20.69 -2.50
N ASN A 65 32.63 21.73 -3.27
CA ASN A 65 31.45 22.00 -4.11
C ASN A 65 30.24 22.69 -3.41
N GLU A 66 30.46 23.63 -2.51
CA GLU A 66 29.43 24.48 -1.90
C GLU A 66 28.42 23.79 -1.02
N LYS A 67 28.54 22.48 -0.75
CA LYS A 67 27.71 21.75 0.19
C LYS A 67 28.45 21.55 1.50
N GLY A 68 28.13 22.38 2.49
CA GLY A 68 28.65 22.24 3.84
C GLY A 68 27.96 21.10 4.59
N TYR A 69 28.57 20.68 5.67
CA TYR A 69 27.98 19.77 6.65
C TYR A 69 28.26 20.23 8.07
N MET A 70 27.46 19.75 9.00
CA MET A 70 27.59 20.03 10.42
C MET A 70 28.19 18.83 11.13
N VAL A 71 29.11 19.07 12.06
CA VAL A 71 29.61 18.06 13.00
C VAL A 71 29.13 18.44 14.39
N LEU A 72 28.39 17.52 14.99
CA LEU A 72 27.98 17.62 16.41
C LEU A 72 28.84 16.66 17.22
N SER A 73 29.40 17.14 18.32
CA SER A 73 30.19 16.31 19.23
C SER A 73 29.84 16.61 20.69
N SER A 74 29.91 15.60 21.56
CA SER A 74 29.71 15.75 22.98
C SER A 74 30.40 14.64 23.76
N ASP A 75 30.97 15.04 24.89
CA ASP A 75 31.48 14.17 25.97
C ASP A 75 30.52 14.13 27.17
N ASP A 76 29.41 14.83 27.07
CA ASP A 76 28.35 14.93 28.08
C ASP A 76 26.99 15.03 27.39
N ASN A 77 25.93 15.25 28.17
CA ASN A 77 24.59 15.44 27.64
C ASN A 77 24.43 16.84 27.03
N THR A 78 24.29 16.91 25.72
CA THR A 78 24.17 18.16 24.98
C THR A 78 22.96 18.12 24.05
N ILE A 79 22.20 19.23 24.02
CA ILE A 79 21.11 19.46 23.12
C ILE A 79 21.49 20.54 22.12
N PHE A 80 21.27 20.24 20.86
CA PHE A 80 21.35 21.17 19.74
C PHE A 80 19.95 21.34 19.15
N SER A 81 19.52 22.56 18.90
CA SER A 81 18.20 22.87 18.33
C SER A 81 18.31 23.63 17.03
N GLU A 82 17.40 23.34 16.12
CA GLU A 82 17.16 24.12 14.92
C GLU A 82 16.02 25.10 15.19
N ASN A 83 16.25 26.41 14.96
CA ASN A 83 15.35 27.47 15.42
C ASN A 83 14.77 28.35 14.31
N GLN A 84 15.03 28.03 13.03
CA GLN A 84 14.53 28.81 11.88
C GLN A 84 13.34 28.16 11.19
N SER A 85 13.20 26.82 11.29
CA SER A 85 12.06 26.11 10.73
C SER A 85 10.79 26.39 11.53
N GLU A 86 9.66 26.17 10.87
CA GLU A 86 8.36 26.28 11.50
C GLU A 86 8.19 25.25 12.62
N LYS A 87 7.70 25.71 13.78
CA LYS A 87 7.36 24.81 14.88
C LYS A 87 6.18 23.94 14.53
N ARG A 88 6.30 22.64 14.78
CA ARG A 88 5.24 21.66 14.46
C ARG A 88 4.88 20.81 15.66
N ALA A 89 3.57 20.56 15.80
CA ALA A 89 3.04 19.53 16.70
C ALA A 89 3.17 18.14 16.06
N ASP A 90 2.90 18.04 14.76
CA ASP A 90 3.06 16.84 13.94
C ASP A 90 3.94 17.17 12.73
N GLY A 91 4.85 16.30 12.39
CA GLY A 91 5.78 16.55 11.30
C GLY A 91 6.84 15.48 11.14
N TYR A 92 7.81 15.76 10.31
CA TYR A 92 8.98 14.92 10.16
C TYR A 92 10.28 15.70 10.22
N VAL A 93 11.34 15.00 10.55
CA VAL A 93 12.73 15.42 10.35
C VAL A 93 13.49 14.30 9.65
N GLU A 94 14.23 14.65 8.62
CA GLU A 94 15.07 13.74 7.84
C GLU A 94 16.48 14.31 7.72
N MET A 95 17.50 13.47 7.86
CA MET A 95 18.89 13.89 7.73
C MET A 95 19.81 12.74 7.35
N ASP A 96 20.90 13.04 6.67
CA ASP A 96 22.00 12.12 6.47
C ASP A 96 22.96 12.22 7.66
N MET A 97 23.25 11.07 8.28
CA MET A 97 24.02 10.98 9.51
C MET A 97 25.19 10.02 9.34
N THR A 98 26.37 10.42 9.79
CA THR A 98 27.54 9.53 9.84
C THR A 98 28.14 9.56 11.24
N LEU A 99 28.30 8.40 11.86
CA LEU A 99 29.04 8.30 13.12
C LEU A 99 30.54 8.50 12.87
N THR A 100 31.11 9.60 13.34
CA THR A 100 32.51 9.96 13.11
C THR A 100 33.41 9.66 14.31
N LYS A 101 32.83 9.62 15.51
CA LYS A 101 33.54 9.26 16.75
C LYS A 101 32.60 8.59 17.74
N ALA A 102 33.04 7.50 18.31
CA ALA A 102 32.38 6.84 19.45
C ALA A 102 33.33 5.83 20.09
N ASP A 103 33.26 5.71 21.41
CA ASP A 103 34.03 4.71 22.15
C ASP A 103 33.28 3.38 22.27
N ASN A 104 31.94 3.40 22.23
CA ASN A 104 31.07 2.22 22.38
C ASN A 104 29.77 2.33 21.55
N GLY A 105 29.91 2.62 20.24
CA GLY A 105 28.77 2.89 19.36
C GLY A 105 28.20 4.30 19.53
N GLY A 106 27.34 4.69 18.61
CA GLY A 106 26.72 6.02 18.63
C GLY A 106 25.72 6.18 19.78
N ARG A 107 25.70 7.37 20.35
CA ARG A 107 24.73 7.79 21.35
C ARG A 107 24.12 9.11 20.94
N MET A 108 23.01 9.06 20.29
CA MET A 108 22.32 10.24 19.79
C MET A 108 20.80 10.09 19.85
N GLY A 109 20.12 11.21 19.86
CA GLY A 109 18.68 11.32 19.69
C GLY A 109 18.29 12.40 18.75
N ILE A 110 17.32 12.11 17.91
CA ILE A 110 16.62 13.10 17.10
C ILE A 110 15.48 13.62 17.95
N ILE A 111 15.47 14.93 18.17
CA ILE A 111 14.49 15.64 18.99
C ILE A 111 13.46 16.29 18.10
N PHE A 112 12.22 16.26 18.55
CA PHE A 112 11.09 16.98 17.97
C PHE A 112 10.26 17.62 19.06
N ARG A 113 9.42 18.59 18.70
CA ARG A 113 8.62 19.40 19.64
C ARG A 113 9.47 20.09 20.71
N TYR A 114 10.68 20.53 20.33
CA TYR A 114 11.58 21.20 21.25
C TYR A 114 11.09 22.62 21.57
N ASN A 115 10.83 22.91 22.83
CA ASN A 115 10.48 24.25 23.33
C ASN A 115 11.54 24.80 24.29
N ASN A 116 12.11 23.94 25.13
CA ASN A 116 13.20 24.25 26.05
C ASN A 116 13.86 22.94 26.53
N GLU A 117 14.89 23.03 27.36
CA GLU A 117 15.66 21.87 27.84
C GLU A 117 14.85 20.80 28.61
N ASN A 118 13.68 21.15 29.13
CA ASN A 118 12.80 20.26 29.88
C ASN A 118 11.49 19.92 29.13
N ASP A 119 11.27 20.48 27.94
CA ASP A 119 10.03 20.30 27.15
C ASP A 119 10.36 19.95 25.69
N TRP A 120 10.54 18.69 25.44
CA TRP A 120 10.81 18.09 24.13
C TRP A 120 10.59 16.57 24.17
N GLN A 121 10.50 15.97 22.99
CA GLN A 121 10.37 14.52 22.79
C GLN A 121 11.42 14.09 21.78
N GLY A 122 11.82 12.81 21.84
CA GLY A 122 12.84 12.33 20.93
C GLY A 122 12.93 10.81 20.86
N ILE A 123 13.56 10.36 19.79
CA ILE A 123 13.89 8.98 19.55
C ILE A 123 15.35 8.90 19.12
N GLY A 124 16.05 7.87 19.54
CA GLY A 124 17.46 7.75 19.21
C GLY A 124 18.08 6.45 19.65
N ILE A 125 19.39 6.38 19.55
CA ILE A 125 20.17 5.17 19.77
C ILE A 125 21.10 5.32 20.97
N ASP A 126 21.29 4.21 21.65
CA ASP A 126 22.36 3.98 22.61
C ASP A 126 23.05 2.67 22.26
N SER A 127 24.31 2.75 21.84
CA SER A 127 25.11 1.58 21.45
C SER A 127 24.40 0.68 20.43
N GLY A 128 23.74 1.31 19.44
CA GLY A 128 23.04 0.66 18.35
C GLY A 128 21.59 0.25 18.61
N SER A 129 21.11 0.38 19.84
CA SER A 129 19.72 0.06 20.21
C SER A 129 18.88 1.33 20.27
N TRP A 130 17.68 1.29 19.67
CA TRP A 130 16.77 2.41 19.63
C TRP A 130 15.98 2.56 20.94
N ASN A 131 15.79 3.80 21.38
CA ASN A 131 15.07 4.17 22.59
C ASN A 131 14.30 5.47 22.34
N TRP A 132 13.19 5.65 23.06
CA TRP A 132 12.52 6.94 23.19
C TRP A 132 12.97 7.67 24.47
N PHE A 133 12.89 8.99 24.47
CA PHE A 133 13.20 9.83 25.63
C PHE A 133 12.51 11.18 25.52
N ASN A 134 12.40 11.90 26.64
CA ASN A 134 11.78 13.21 26.69
C ASN A 134 12.54 14.18 27.64
N GLY A 135 12.14 15.43 27.60
CA GLY A 135 12.71 16.50 28.43
C GLY A 135 12.46 16.34 29.92
N ALA A 136 11.49 15.54 30.34
CA ALA A 136 11.27 15.21 31.76
C ALA A 136 12.27 14.15 32.31
N GLY A 137 13.19 13.67 31.47
CA GLY A 137 14.20 12.67 31.85
C GLY A 137 13.68 11.24 31.82
N GLU A 138 12.50 11.00 31.28
CA GLU A 138 11.96 9.67 31.07
C GLU A 138 12.52 9.06 29.77
N TRP A 139 12.69 7.75 29.76
CA TRP A 139 13.15 6.99 28.60
C TRP A 139 12.65 5.56 28.63
N GLY A 140 12.67 4.89 27.47
CA GLY A 140 12.32 3.49 27.36
C GLY A 140 12.73 2.91 26.01
N SER A 141 12.79 1.59 25.94
CA SER A 141 13.14 0.87 24.74
C SER A 141 11.98 0.92 23.72
N VAL A 142 12.33 0.90 22.44
CA VAL A 142 11.39 0.70 21.35
C VAL A 142 11.73 -0.58 20.57
N THR A 143 10.71 -1.20 19.97
CA THR A 143 10.93 -2.33 19.08
C THR A 143 11.45 -1.81 17.75
N SER A 144 12.66 -2.23 17.36
CA SER A 144 13.28 -1.82 16.11
C SER A 144 13.68 -3.04 15.28
N ALA A 145 13.46 -2.95 13.96
CA ALA A 145 13.87 -3.97 13.01
C ALA A 145 15.39 -4.00 12.75
N ALA A 146 16.11 -2.92 13.10
CA ALA A 146 17.54 -2.80 12.85
C ALA A 146 18.28 -2.12 14.01
N LYS A 147 19.54 -2.46 14.15
CA LYS A 147 20.52 -1.68 14.93
C LYS A 147 21.23 -0.70 14.02
N SER A 148 21.57 0.49 14.53
CA SER A 148 22.18 1.55 13.77
C SER A 148 23.33 2.20 14.51
N PHE A 149 24.32 2.67 13.75
CA PHE A 149 25.50 3.40 14.28
C PHE A 149 26.26 2.62 15.36
N THR A 150 26.50 1.34 15.09
CA THR A 150 27.21 0.45 15.99
C THR A 150 28.73 0.64 15.92
N LYS A 151 29.24 1.24 14.82
CA LYS A 151 30.68 1.47 14.58
C LYS A 151 30.95 2.79 13.84
N VAL A 152 32.11 3.36 14.08
CA VAL A 152 32.59 4.55 13.38
C VAL A 152 32.66 4.31 11.87
N GLY A 153 32.22 5.30 11.09
CA GLY A 153 32.13 5.27 9.64
C GLY A 153 30.76 4.78 9.13
N GLU A 154 29.89 4.27 9.98
CA GLU A 154 28.53 3.90 9.61
C GLU A 154 27.72 5.15 9.29
N SER A 155 27.02 5.14 8.14
CA SER A 155 26.28 6.28 7.60
C SER A 155 24.90 5.82 7.16
N HIS A 156 23.87 6.58 7.54
CA HIS A 156 22.48 6.31 7.18
C HIS A 156 21.71 7.60 6.95
N ARG A 157 20.71 7.53 6.09
CA ARG A 157 19.63 8.52 6.03
C ARG A 157 18.56 8.11 7.02
N ILE A 158 18.33 8.96 8.01
CA ILE A 158 17.30 8.74 9.04
C ILE A 158 16.18 9.74 8.84
N ARG A 159 14.95 9.25 8.78
CA ARG A 159 13.73 10.03 8.80
C ARG A 159 12.88 9.63 10.00
N VAL A 160 12.52 10.61 10.81
CA VAL A 160 11.60 10.45 11.95
C VAL A 160 10.31 11.19 11.62
N GLU A 161 9.20 10.48 11.58
CA GLU A 161 7.86 11.03 11.49
C GLU A 161 7.20 10.93 12.87
N TYR A 162 6.56 12.02 13.32
CA TYR A 162 5.91 12.09 14.62
C TYR A 162 4.52 12.70 14.49
N ARG A 163 3.49 11.98 14.98
CA ARG A 163 2.08 12.40 14.97
C ARG A 163 1.38 11.94 16.24
N GLY A 164 0.77 12.86 16.99
CA GLY A 164 0.21 12.53 18.29
C GLY A 164 1.25 11.85 19.19
N ASN A 165 0.95 10.67 19.67
CA ASN A 165 1.87 9.80 20.42
C ASN A 165 2.63 8.79 19.55
N SER A 166 2.38 8.76 18.24
CA SER A 166 2.99 7.82 17.31
C SER A 166 4.32 8.35 16.77
N VAL A 167 5.30 7.48 16.68
CA VAL A 167 6.60 7.73 16.06
C VAL A 167 6.92 6.62 15.07
N LYS A 168 7.31 7.03 13.86
CA LYS A 168 7.81 6.15 12.82
C LYS A 168 9.23 6.57 12.44
N VAL A 169 10.14 5.60 12.33
CA VAL A 169 11.52 5.83 11.87
C VAL A 169 11.79 5.02 10.63
N LEU A 170 12.28 5.70 9.59
CA LEU A 170 12.80 5.07 8.39
C LEU A 170 14.32 5.25 8.37
N GLN A 171 15.04 4.16 8.11
CA GLN A 171 16.48 4.15 7.84
C GLN A 171 16.70 3.76 6.39
N ASP A 172 17.36 4.62 5.63
CA ASP A 172 17.63 4.43 4.19
C ASP A 172 16.34 4.12 3.39
N GLY A 173 15.21 4.73 3.82
CA GLY A 173 13.89 4.55 3.22
C GLY A 173 13.12 3.32 3.70
N VAL A 174 13.72 2.47 4.55
CA VAL A 174 13.05 1.28 5.11
C VAL A 174 12.52 1.60 6.51
N GLU A 175 11.24 1.30 6.76
CA GLU A 175 10.64 1.44 8.08
C GLU A 175 11.28 0.46 9.08
N ILE A 176 11.86 1.00 10.16
CA ILE A 176 12.50 0.21 11.22
C ILE A 176 11.80 0.34 12.57
N ILE A 177 11.00 1.38 12.75
CA ILE A 177 10.17 1.62 13.94
C ILE A 177 8.84 2.19 13.48
N ASN A 178 7.74 1.70 14.07
CA ASN A 178 6.41 2.26 13.96
C ASN A 178 5.66 1.91 15.25
N GLN A 179 5.58 2.86 16.18
CA GLN A 179 5.13 2.58 17.53
C GLN A 179 4.45 3.80 18.16
N GLU A 180 3.40 3.55 18.93
CA GLU A 180 2.83 4.53 19.86
C GLU A 180 3.62 4.54 21.16
N ILE A 181 3.85 5.74 21.72
CA ILE A 181 4.58 5.98 22.94
C ILE A 181 3.71 6.82 23.86
N ASP A 182 3.12 6.21 24.87
CA ASP A 182 2.15 6.85 25.79
C ASP A 182 2.67 8.12 26.47
N LYS A 183 4.00 8.28 26.53
CA LYS A 183 4.66 9.44 27.11
C LYS A 183 4.84 10.61 26.14
N PHE A 184 4.41 10.44 24.90
CA PHE A 184 4.43 11.49 23.90
C PHE A 184 3.05 12.12 23.75
N SER A 185 3.02 13.40 23.40
CA SER A 185 1.80 14.12 23.09
C SER A 185 2.07 15.18 22.02
N ASN A 186 1.04 15.63 21.34
CA ASN A 186 1.11 16.68 20.33
C ASN A 186 0.46 18.00 20.81
N GLU A 187 0.30 18.19 22.11
CA GLU A 187 -0.35 19.38 22.66
C GLU A 187 0.40 20.67 22.33
N LYS A 188 1.71 20.56 22.10
CA LYS A 188 2.55 21.72 21.80
C LYS A 188 3.37 21.52 20.53
N ALA A 189 3.34 22.51 19.67
CA ALA A 189 4.29 22.61 18.57
C ALA A 189 5.68 23.02 19.08
N GLY A 190 6.73 22.51 18.45
CA GLY A 190 8.10 22.84 18.79
C GLY A 190 9.07 22.66 17.61
N ASN A 191 10.30 23.07 17.79
CA ASN A 191 11.37 22.90 16.83
C ASN A 191 11.89 21.46 16.81
N VAL A 192 12.70 21.15 15.81
CA VAL A 192 13.48 19.92 15.75
C VAL A 192 14.88 20.14 16.36
N GLY A 193 15.55 19.06 16.70
CA GLY A 193 16.89 19.14 17.26
C GLY A 193 17.58 17.79 17.33
N MET A 194 18.73 17.78 17.98
CA MET A 194 19.48 16.57 18.28
C MET A 194 19.98 16.60 19.72
N ARG A 195 20.05 15.44 20.31
CA ARG A 195 20.71 15.20 21.57
C ARG A 195 21.85 14.24 21.38
N LEU A 196 23.04 14.61 21.82
CA LEU A 196 24.16 13.70 21.99
C LEU A 196 24.40 13.50 23.48
N TRP A 197 24.77 12.29 23.87
CA TRP A 197 25.16 12.05 25.24
C TRP A 197 26.40 11.16 25.34
N GLY A 198 27.28 11.60 26.19
CA GLY A 198 28.46 10.90 26.61
C GLY A 198 28.42 10.64 28.10
N LYS A 199 29.54 10.26 28.66
CA LYS A 199 29.73 10.11 30.09
C LYS A 199 31.18 10.45 30.44
N VAL A 200 31.41 11.67 30.86
CA VAL A 200 32.74 12.21 31.16
C VAL A 200 33.52 11.27 32.10
N SER A 201 32.84 10.68 33.11
CA SER A 201 33.44 9.75 34.06
C SER A 201 33.90 8.42 33.45
N GLU A 202 33.45 8.09 32.24
CA GLU A 202 33.79 6.85 31.54
C GLU A 202 34.55 7.12 30.23
N ASN A 203 34.98 8.38 30.02
CA ASN A 203 35.69 8.82 28.80
C ASN A 203 34.88 8.61 27.50
N TYR A 204 33.57 8.70 27.59
CA TYR A 204 32.68 8.58 26.45
C TYR A 204 32.61 9.88 25.66
N ASP A 205 33.02 9.81 24.41
CA ASP A 205 32.95 10.89 23.46
C ASP A 205 32.22 10.40 22.19
N CYS A 206 31.28 11.18 21.71
CA CYS A 206 30.47 10.83 20.55
C CYS A 206 30.41 12.01 19.57
N ALA A 207 30.58 11.75 18.28
CA ALA A 207 30.41 12.75 17.25
C ALA A 207 29.71 12.20 16.02
N PHE A 208 28.85 13.02 15.44
CA PHE A 208 28.13 12.75 14.20
C PHE A 208 28.36 13.87 13.19
N LYS A 209 28.63 13.49 11.97
CA LYS A 209 28.47 14.35 10.79
C LYS A 209 27.00 14.32 10.40
N ILE A 210 26.40 15.50 10.19
CA ILE A 210 25.01 15.70 9.81
C ILE A 210 24.95 16.49 8.52
N ASP A 211 24.14 16.04 7.59
CA ASP A 211 23.96 16.64 6.27
C ASP A 211 22.51 16.52 5.78
N ASN A 212 22.15 17.28 4.76
CA ASN A 212 20.86 17.19 4.07
C ASN A 212 19.63 17.21 5.00
N VAL A 213 19.64 18.08 6.03
CA VAL A 213 18.52 18.16 6.97
C VAL A 213 17.28 18.72 6.29
N LYS A 214 16.17 18.02 6.45
CA LYS A 214 14.85 18.42 5.99
C LYS A 214 13.86 18.29 7.13
N THR A 215 12.94 19.22 7.21
CA THR A 215 11.80 19.15 8.12
C THR A 215 10.54 19.57 7.39
N GLY A 216 9.38 19.11 7.83
CA GLY A 216 8.15 19.43 7.15
C GLY A 216 6.93 18.75 7.76
N GLU A 217 5.80 18.93 7.11
CA GLU A 217 4.55 18.27 7.47
C GLU A 217 4.53 16.83 6.95
N ILE A 218 3.94 15.93 7.72
CA ILE A 218 3.62 14.58 7.25
C ILE A 218 2.34 14.67 6.43
N ALA A 219 2.33 14.01 5.27
CA ALA A 219 1.09 13.85 4.52
C ALA A 219 0.03 13.17 5.39
N LYS A 220 -1.13 13.78 5.52
CA LYS A 220 -2.27 13.15 6.19
C LYS A 220 -2.70 11.96 5.36
N GLU A 221 -2.92 10.82 5.99
CA GLU A 221 -3.38 9.65 5.26
C GLU A 221 -4.84 9.83 4.85
N VAL A 222 -5.12 9.63 3.57
CA VAL A 222 -6.49 9.61 3.06
C VAL A 222 -7.01 8.19 3.09
N VAL A 223 -8.08 7.97 3.84
CA VAL A 223 -8.81 6.69 3.88
C VAL A 223 -10.25 6.96 3.44
N LEU A 224 -10.74 6.14 2.51
CA LEU A 224 -12.14 6.11 2.07
C LEU A 224 -12.84 4.90 2.71
N THR A 225 -14.02 5.10 3.27
CA THR A 225 -14.81 4.01 3.85
C THR A 225 -16.27 4.10 3.43
N PRO A 226 -16.78 3.14 2.67
CA PRO A 226 -16.05 2.10 1.96
C PRO A 226 -15.29 2.66 0.74
N ASP A 227 -14.28 1.95 0.27
CA ASP A 227 -13.57 2.23 -0.98
C ASP A 227 -14.04 1.36 -2.15
N HIS A 228 -15.01 0.48 -1.90
CA HIS A 228 -15.59 -0.41 -2.88
C HIS A 228 -17.09 -0.61 -2.62
N PHE A 229 -17.90 -0.58 -3.69
CA PHE A 229 -19.32 -0.92 -3.70
C PHE A 229 -19.59 -2.02 -4.72
N ILE A 230 -20.39 -3.00 -4.35
CA ILE A 230 -21.00 -3.98 -5.25
C ILE A 230 -22.48 -3.67 -5.29
N VAL A 231 -23.01 -3.47 -6.48
CA VAL A 231 -24.39 -3.02 -6.71
C VAL A 231 -25.05 -3.93 -7.72
N ASP A 232 -26.18 -4.47 -7.37
CA ASP A 232 -27.04 -5.16 -8.34
C ASP A 232 -27.50 -4.20 -9.43
N TYR A 233 -27.48 -4.67 -10.68
CA TYR A 233 -27.89 -3.89 -11.84
C TYR A 233 -29.30 -3.33 -11.70
N GLU A 234 -30.24 -4.11 -11.16
CA GLU A 234 -31.62 -3.68 -11.00
C GLU A 234 -31.81 -2.67 -9.85
N GLU A 235 -30.85 -2.60 -8.91
CA GLU A 235 -30.82 -1.64 -7.81
C GLU A 235 -30.02 -0.37 -8.14
N ALA A 236 -29.22 -0.40 -9.22
CA ALA A 236 -28.38 0.72 -9.63
C ALA A 236 -29.24 1.96 -9.97
N GLY A 237 -29.00 3.05 -9.24
CA GLY A 237 -29.75 4.30 -9.38
C GLY A 237 -30.99 4.42 -8.47
N LYS A 238 -31.25 3.47 -7.56
CA LYS A 238 -32.35 3.59 -6.60
C LYS A 238 -31.95 4.33 -5.33
N GLU A 239 -30.69 4.19 -4.89
CA GLU A 239 -30.17 4.78 -3.67
C GLU A 239 -28.89 5.57 -3.87
N ASP A 240 -28.66 6.56 -3.01
CA ASP A 240 -27.41 7.31 -2.92
C ASP A 240 -26.34 6.48 -2.18
N PHE A 241 -25.07 6.55 -2.60
CA PHE A 241 -23.96 5.88 -1.92
C PHE A 241 -23.12 6.85 -1.11
N LYS A 242 -22.74 6.42 0.09
CA LYS A 242 -21.98 7.24 1.01
C LYS A 242 -20.56 6.69 1.19
N VAL A 243 -19.59 7.58 0.99
CA VAL A 243 -18.17 7.34 1.26
C VAL A 243 -17.75 8.30 2.37
N THR A 244 -17.26 7.75 3.47
CA THR A 244 -16.75 8.55 4.59
C THR A 244 -15.23 8.71 4.43
N LEU A 245 -14.75 9.95 4.53
CA LEU A 245 -13.35 10.29 4.59
C LEU A 245 -12.89 10.21 6.04
N ALA A 246 -11.65 9.79 6.29
CA ALA A 246 -11.08 9.86 7.64
C ALA A 246 -11.12 11.32 8.16
N GLU A 247 -11.28 11.49 9.47
CA GLU A 247 -11.49 12.83 10.08
C GLU A 247 -10.35 13.80 9.78
N GLU A 248 -9.13 13.30 9.71
CA GLU A 248 -7.93 14.11 9.42
C GLU A 248 -7.56 14.17 7.93
N SER A 249 -8.40 13.67 7.04
CA SER A 249 -8.13 13.75 5.60
C SER A 249 -7.95 15.20 5.15
N PRO A 250 -7.02 15.46 4.22
CA PRO A 250 -6.95 16.75 3.55
C PRO A 250 -8.29 17.10 2.89
N LYS A 251 -8.52 18.36 2.61
CA LYS A 251 -9.78 18.79 1.99
C LYS A 251 -9.95 18.17 0.60
N LEU A 252 -11.10 17.55 0.36
CA LEU A 252 -11.49 17.06 -0.96
C LEU A 252 -11.71 18.23 -1.92
N THR A 253 -11.03 18.23 -3.05
CA THR A 253 -11.13 19.28 -4.08
C THR A 253 -12.00 18.86 -5.26
N GLU A 254 -11.91 17.58 -5.67
CA GLU A 254 -12.58 17.08 -6.86
C GLU A 254 -12.82 15.56 -6.77
N ILE A 255 -13.85 15.07 -7.46
CA ILE A 255 -14.06 13.65 -7.75
C ILE A 255 -14.11 13.48 -9.25
N LYS A 256 -13.41 12.49 -9.80
CA LYS A 256 -13.36 12.19 -11.24
C LYS A 256 -13.80 10.77 -11.52
N SER A 257 -14.43 10.59 -12.69
CA SER A 257 -14.60 9.29 -13.34
C SER A 257 -13.74 9.29 -14.60
N GLY A 258 -12.62 8.55 -14.58
CA GLY A 258 -11.58 8.69 -15.60
C GLY A 258 -11.03 10.12 -15.63
N ASN A 259 -11.18 10.78 -16.79
CA ASN A 259 -10.76 12.17 -16.98
C ASN A 259 -11.88 13.20 -16.79
N VAL A 260 -13.09 12.77 -16.46
CA VAL A 260 -14.27 13.66 -16.34
C VAL A 260 -14.53 13.96 -14.87
N ALA A 261 -14.54 15.25 -14.53
CA ALA A 261 -14.90 15.71 -13.19
C ALA A 261 -16.41 15.55 -12.94
N LEU A 262 -16.77 15.05 -11.77
CA LEU A 262 -18.15 15.01 -11.30
C LEU A 262 -18.57 16.40 -10.82
N GLU A 263 -19.82 16.77 -11.06
CA GLU A 263 -20.39 18.05 -10.69
C GLU A 263 -20.91 18.01 -9.24
N LYS A 264 -20.29 18.82 -8.36
CA LYS A 264 -20.72 18.94 -6.96
C LYS A 264 -22.12 19.55 -6.89
N GLY A 265 -23.00 18.94 -6.12
CA GLY A 265 -24.41 19.32 -5.98
C GLY A 265 -25.33 18.55 -6.93
N LYS A 266 -24.85 18.07 -8.06
CA LYS A 266 -25.57 17.26 -9.03
C LYS A 266 -25.21 15.77 -8.93
N ASP A 267 -23.94 15.44 -9.16
CA ASP A 267 -23.46 14.06 -9.18
C ASP A 267 -23.09 13.56 -7.78
N TYR A 268 -22.62 14.47 -6.93
CA TYR A 268 -22.32 14.18 -5.52
C TYR A 268 -22.54 15.39 -4.62
N THR A 269 -22.65 15.12 -3.32
CA THR A 269 -22.59 16.15 -2.26
C THR A 269 -21.52 15.79 -1.24
N LEU A 270 -20.97 16.82 -0.55
CA LEU A 270 -20.04 16.66 0.55
C LEU A 270 -20.61 17.37 1.76
N HIS A 271 -20.82 16.66 2.85
CA HIS A 271 -21.25 17.19 4.14
C HIS A 271 -20.31 16.68 5.23
N ALA A 272 -19.61 17.59 5.91
CA ALA A 272 -18.48 17.24 6.77
C ALA A 272 -17.51 16.28 6.05
N ASN A 273 -17.26 15.10 6.59
CA ASN A 273 -16.37 14.09 6.01
C ASN A 273 -17.13 13.03 5.17
N THR A 274 -18.41 13.24 4.87
CA THR A 274 -19.20 12.26 4.09
C THR A 274 -19.47 12.78 2.71
N VAL A 275 -18.97 12.06 1.71
CA VAL A 275 -19.34 12.23 0.31
C VAL A 275 -20.55 11.34 0.03
N THR A 276 -21.59 11.92 -0.54
CA THR A 276 -22.77 11.20 -1.00
C THR A 276 -22.79 11.22 -2.52
N ILE A 277 -22.54 10.10 -3.16
CA ILE A 277 -22.68 9.90 -4.61
C ILE A 277 -24.17 9.71 -4.90
N LYS A 278 -24.69 10.53 -5.80
CA LYS A 278 -26.12 10.58 -6.08
C LYS A 278 -26.57 9.40 -6.93
N LYS A 279 -27.76 8.90 -6.61
CA LYS A 279 -28.39 7.80 -7.36
C LYS A 279 -28.55 8.12 -8.86
N GLU A 280 -28.77 9.40 -9.21
CA GLU A 280 -28.86 9.84 -10.57
C GLU A 280 -27.54 9.64 -11.34
N TYR A 281 -26.40 9.81 -10.68
CA TYR A 281 -25.09 9.49 -11.24
C TYR A 281 -24.89 7.97 -11.36
N ILE A 282 -25.29 7.20 -10.33
CA ILE A 282 -25.20 5.73 -10.37
C ILE A 282 -26.04 5.17 -11.55
N ALA A 283 -27.22 5.74 -11.80
CA ALA A 283 -28.05 5.36 -12.94
C ALA A 283 -27.36 5.62 -14.30
N GLN A 284 -26.51 6.65 -14.40
CA GLN A 284 -25.77 6.95 -15.62
C GLN A 284 -24.65 5.95 -15.92
N ILE A 285 -24.07 5.36 -14.90
CA ILE A 285 -22.96 4.38 -15.04
C ILE A 285 -23.44 2.94 -14.99
N LYS A 286 -24.75 2.69 -14.91
CA LYS A 286 -25.39 1.39 -14.74
C LYS A 286 -24.90 0.34 -15.75
N ASP A 287 -24.65 0.73 -17.00
CA ASP A 287 -24.21 -0.20 -18.05
C ASP A 287 -22.69 -0.45 -18.07
N ALA A 288 -21.93 0.24 -17.22
CA ALA A 288 -20.52 -0.04 -17.01
C ALA A 288 -20.36 -1.14 -15.95
N ALA A 289 -19.69 -2.25 -16.26
CA ALA A 289 -19.45 -3.33 -15.32
C ALA A 289 -18.67 -2.86 -14.07
N SER A 290 -17.83 -1.84 -14.22
CA SER A 290 -17.09 -1.22 -13.13
C SER A 290 -16.76 0.23 -13.44
N THR A 291 -16.86 1.09 -12.44
CA THR A 291 -16.50 2.51 -12.53
C THR A 291 -15.61 2.90 -11.35
N ASN A 292 -14.45 3.47 -11.66
CA ASN A 292 -13.53 4.00 -10.67
C ASN A 292 -13.76 5.50 -10.50
N LEU A 293 -14.05 5.90 -9.25
CA LEU A 293 -14.13 7.29 -8.85
C LEU A 293 -12.82 7.70 -8.16
N THR A 294 -12.09 8.63 -8.73
CA THR A 294 -10.86 9.17 -8.16
C THR A 294 -11.16 10.41 -7.34
N PHE A 295 -10.94 10.35 -6.06
CA PHE A 295 -11.05 11.44 -5.10
C PHE A 295 -9.71 12.17 -5.06
N VAL A 296 -9.71 13.47 -5.37
CA VAL A 296 -8.52 14.32 -5.43
C VAL A 296 -8.55 15.30 -4.25
N PHE A 297 -7.45 15.42 -3.52
CA PHE A 297 -7.33 16.24 -2.33
C PHE A 297 -6.43 17.45 -2.55
N GLU A 298 -6.54 18.47 -1.69
CA GLU A 298 -5.81 19.75 -1.81
C GLU A 298 -4.29 19.61 -1.75
N ASP A 299 -3.79 18.56 -1.11
CA ASP A 299 -2.37 18.21 -1.04
C ASP A 299 -1.91 17.35 -2.23
N GLY A 300 -2.80 17.10 -3.21
CA GLY A 300 -2.55 16.33 -4.42
C GLY A 300 -2.65 14.82 -4.24
N GLN A 301 -2.93 14.31 -3.04
CA GLN A 301 -3.24 12.90 -2.86
C GLN A 301 -4.48 12.51 -3.66
N GLN A 302 -4.49 11.27 -4.13
CA GLN A 302 -5.61 10.69 -4.83
C GLN A 302 -5.93 9.31 -4.25
N LYS A 303 -7.22 9.01 -4.10
CA LYS A 303 -7.72 7.70 -3.68
C LYS A 303 -8.87 7.29 -4.59
N THR A 304 -8.97 6.00 -4.83
CA THR A 304 -9.99 5.44 -5.70
C THR A 304 -11.05 4.74 -4.88
N CYS A 305 -12.32 5.01 -5.22
CA CYS A 305 -13.47 4.23 -4.81
C CYS A 305 -14.03 3.53 -6.04
N THR A 306 -14.19 2.21 -5.98
CA THR A 306 -14.69 1.40 -7.10
C THR A 306 -16.17 1.11 -6.90
N ILE A 307 -16.97 1.32 -7.93
CA ILE A 307 -18.39 0.91 -8.01
C ILE A 307 -18.46 -0.20 -9.06
N GLN A 308 -18.74 -1.42 -8.62
CA GLN A 308 -18.95 -2.59 -9.47
C GLN A 308 -20.45 -2.83 -9.63
N ILE A 309 -20.92 -2.90 -10.86
CA ILE A 309 -22.32 -3.20 -11.18
C ILE A 309 -22.40 -4.65 -11.61
N GLU A 310 -23.15 -5.46 -10.86
CA GLU A 310 -23.37 -6.86 -11.15
C GLU A 310 -24.71 -7.05 -11.84
N LYS A 311 -24.67 -7.60 -13.04
CA LYS A 311 -25.85 -8.05 -13.74
C LYS A 311 -26.13 -9.50 -13.35
N GLU A 312 -27.33 -9.78 -12.91
CA GLU A 312 -27.76 -11.17 -12.75
C GLU A 312 -27.68 -11.82 -14.14
N GLU A 313 -26.81 -12.80 -14.31
CA GLU A 313 -26.76 -13.56 -15.56
C GLU A 313 -28.09 -14.34 -15.68
N GLU A 314 -28.79 -14.14 -16.78
CA GLU A 314 -30.03 -14.89 -17.06
C GLU A 314 -29.72 -16.39 -16.93
N GLN A 315 -30.33 -17.05 -15.96
CA GLN A 315 -30.19 -18.49 -15.81
C GLN A 315 -30.89 -19.19 -16.96
N VAL A 316 -30.11 -19.52 -17.97
CA VAL A 316 -30.58 -20.34 -19.09
C VAL A 316 -30.52 -21.80 -18.68
N SER A 317 -31.67 -22.44 -18.52
CA SER A 317 -31.78 -23.85 -18.21
C SER A 317 -32.05 -24.65 -19.48
N TYR A 318 -31.20 -25.62 -19.75
CA TYR A 318 -31.38 -26.59 -20.83
C TYR A 318 -31.69 -27.95 -20.22
N ASN A 319 -32.88 -28.46 -20.48
CA ASN A 319 -33.22 -29.83 -20.11
C ASN A 319 -33.12 -30.69 -21.36
N ARG A 320 -32.29 -31.76 -21.29
CA ARG A 320 -32.04 -32.69 -22.38
C ARG A 320 -32.71 -34.04 -22.12
N ASP A 321 -33.74 -34.32 -22.92
CA ASP A 321 -34.38 -35.60 -22.94
C ASP A 321 -33.74 -36.49 -24.07
N PHE A 322 -32.71 -37.22 -23.68
CA PHE A 322 -31.95 -38.04 -24.60
C PHE A 322 -32.74 -39.22 -25.19
N THR A 323 -33.94 -39.52 -24.72
CA THR A 323 -34.81 -40.48 -25.33
C THR A 323 -35.35 -40.00 -26.70
N LYS A 324 -35.28 -38.71 -26.95
CA LYS A 324 -35.74 -38.03 -28.19
C LYS A 324 -34.62 -37.78 -29.19
N GLY A 325 -33.39 -38.04 -28.84
CA GLY A 325 -32.24 -37.84 -29.72
C GLY A 325 -31.07 -37.13 -29.08
N THR A 326 -30.02 -36.92 -29.85
CA THR A 326 -28.78 -36.23 -29.45
C THR A 326 -28.61 -34.87 -30.14
N GLU A 327 -29.70 -34.27 -30.60
CA GLU A 327 -29.67 -32.98 -31.28
C GLU A 327 -28.97 -31.93 -30.42
N GLY A 328 -28.03 -31.22 -31.04
CA GLY A 328 -27.22 -30.21 -30.38
C GLY A 328 -25.92 -30.72 -29.76
N PHE A 329 -25.73 -32.03 -29.63
CA PHE A 329 -24.44 -32.62 -29.23
C PHE A 329 -23.54 -32.89 -30.41
N GLU A 330 -22.31 -32.40 -30.33
CA GLU A 330 -21.27 -32.64 -31.35
C GLU A 330 -20.06 -33.31 -30.70
N LYS A 331 -19.53 -34.32 -31.40
CA LYS A 331 -18.26 -34.93 -31.03
C LYS A 331 -17.10 -34.02 -31.42
N VAL A 332 -16.34 -33.57 -30.44
CA VAL A 332 -15.25 -32.59 -30.62
C VAL A 332 -13.86 -33.20 -30.46
N SER A 333 -13.78 -34.38 -29.83
CA SER A 333 -12.52 -35.11 -29.65
C SER A 333 -12.78 -36.62 -29.49
N GLY A 334 -11.74 -37.44 -29.70
CA GLY A 334 -11.75 -38.92 -29.57
C GLY A 334 -12.18 -39.62 -30.89
N ASP A 335 -11.27 -40.42 -31.47
CA ASP A 335 -11.48 -40.99 -32.80
C ASP A 335 -12.62 -42.00 -32.84
N SER A 336 -12.80 -42.78 -31.78
CA SER A 336 -13.73 -43.90 -31.72
C SER A 336 -15.01 -43.67 -30.91
N GLY A 337 -15.17 -42.45 -30.29
CA GLY A 337 -16.31 -42.15 -29.45
C GLY A 337 -17.64 -42.20 -30.20
N VAL A 338 -18.63 -42.84 -29.60
CA VAL A 338 -20.00 -42.97 -30.13
C VAL A 338 -21.00 -42.51 -29.06
N LEU A 339 -22.00 -41.75 -29.49
CA LEU A 339 -23.13 -41.32 -28.69
C LEU A 339 -24.40 -41.95 -29.29
N GLU A 340 -24.99 -42.89 -28.59
CA GLU A 340 -26.18 -43.64 -29.06
C GLU A 340 -27.38 -43.37 -28.15
N THR A 341 -28.51 -43.03 -28.76
CA THR A 341 -29.77 -42.84 -28.04
C THR A 341 -30.49 -44.19 -27.84
N GLY A 342 -31.12 -44.33 -26.68
CA GLY A 342 -31.96 -45.49 -26.34
C GLY A 342 -33.23 -45.08 -25.60
N LYS A 343 -34.05 -46.03 -25.29
CA LYS A 343 -35.32 -45.79 -24.58
C LYS A 343 -35.14 -45.22 -23.14
N ASP A 344 -33.99 -45.45 -22.56
CA ASP A 344 -33.66 -45.10 -21.18
C ASP A 344 -32.67 -43.91 -21.10
N GLY A 345 -32.32 -43.31 -22.24
CA GLY A 345 -31.38 -42.19 -22.30
C GLY A 345 -30.34 -42.32 -23.40
N VAL A 346 -29.13 -41.84 -23.15
CA VAL A 346 -28.00 -41.90 -24.08
C VAL A 346 -26.88 -42.77 -23.54
N THR A 347 -26.29 -43.55 -24.42
CA THR A 347 -25.10 -44.34 -24.12
C THR A 347 -23.88 -43.71 -24.79
N VAL A 348 -22.86 -43.41 -23.98
CA VAL A 348 -21.55 -42.97 -24.46
C VAL A 348 -20.61 -44.15 -24.46
N GLN A 349 -20.04 -44.47 -25.61
CA GLN A 349 -19.12 -45.62 -25.77
C GLN A 349 -17.78 -45.16 -26.30
N LYS A 350 -16.74 -45.87 -25.89
CA LYS A 350 -15.36 -45.62 -26.30
C LYS A 350 -14.84 -44.26 -25.87
N ASP A 351 -13.74 -43.81 -26.48
CA ASP A 351 -13.09 -42.54 -26.18
C ASP A 351 -13.68 -41.41 -27.02
N GLY A 352 -14.35 -40.46 -26.36
CA GLY A 352 -14.95 -39.34 -27.04
C GLY A 352 -15.38 -38.23 -26.09
N VAL A 353 -15.22 -37.00 -26.56
CA VAL A 353 -15.75 -35.78 -25.92
C VAL A 353 -16.88 -35.25 -26.77
N PHE A 354 -18.04 -35.06 -26.15
CA PHE A 354 -19.25 -34.56 -26.79
C PHE A 354 -19.69 -33.27 -26.08
N ILE A 355 -19.94 -32.23 -26.87
CA ILE A 355 -20.30 -30.92 -26.36
C ILE A 355 -21.71 -30.56 -26.82
N ASP A 356 -22.55 -30.05 -25.90
CA ASP A 356 -23.81 -29.43 -26.23
C ASP A 356 -23.57 -28.04 -26.79
N GLN A 357 -23.80 -27.85 -28.08
CA GLN A 357 -23.57 -26.59 -28.80
C GLN A 357 -24.45 -25.44 -28.27
N ASN A 358 -25.56 -25.71 -27.59
CA ASN A 358 -26.42 -24.68 -27.00
C ASN A 358 -25.90 -24.17 -25.68
N SER A 359 -25.04 -24.93 -24.99
CA SER A 359 -24.45 -24.56 -23.69
C SER A 359 -23.04 -23.96 -23.78
N LYS A 360 -22.43 -23.93 -24.97
CA LYS A 360 -21.02 -23.59 -25.17
C LYS A 360 -20.63 -22.16 -24.74
N GLU A 361 -21.57 -21.22 -24.71
CA GLU A 361 -21.31 -19.81 -24.38
C GLU A 361 -21.61 -19.47 -22.91
N LEU A 362 -22.06 -20.45 -22.12
CA LEU A 362 -22.36 -20.24 -20.71
C LEU A 362 -21.06 -20.16 -19.91
N LYS A 363 -20.86 -19.07 -19.17
CA LYS A 363 -19.67 -18.85 -18.33
C LYS A 363 -19.76 -19.57 -16.98
N ASN A 364 -20.94 -19.50 -16.36
CA ASN A 364 -21.23 -20.15 -15.09
C ASN A 364 -22.28 -21.21 -15.35
N GLN A 365 -21.95 -22.46 -15.04
CA GLN A 365 -22.78 -23.61 -15.38
C GLN A 365 -22.98 -24.50 -14.15
N GLU A 366 -24.21 -24.92 -13.95
CA GLU A 366 -24.58 -26.06 -13.11
C GLU A 366 -25.04 -27.17 -14.04
N VAL A 367 -24.48 -28.37 -13.90
CA VAL A 367 -24.82 -29.55 -14.70
C VAL A 367 -25.26 -30.66 -13.77
N GLU A 368 -26.52 -31.05 -13.90
CA GLU A 368 -27.09 -32.22 -13.22
C GLU A 368 -27.33 -33.33 -14.24
N PHE A 369 -26.91 -34.54 -13.93
CA PHE A 369 -27.15 -35.72 -14.78
C PHE A 369 -27.17 -36.97 -13.94
N THR A 370 -27.95 -37.96 -14.42
CA THR A 370 -27.96 -39.28 -13.87
C THR A 370 -27.17 -40.20 -14.81
N TYR A 371 -26.30 -41.02 -14.27
CA TYR A 371 -25.52 -41.97 -15.07
C TYR A 371 -25.56 -43.38 -14.48
N ASP A 372 -25.43 -44.37 -15.37
CA ASP A 372 -25.29 -45.77 -15.03
C ASP A 372 -24.05 -46.32 -15.74
N PRO A 373 -22.97 -46.67 -15.01
CA PRO A 373 -21.76 -47.18 -15.60
C PRO A 373 -21.98 -48.62 -16.12
N LEU A 374 -21.99 -48.78 -17.42
CA LEU A 374 -22.16 -50.07 -18.08
C LEU A 374 -20.96 -51.04 -17.87
N ASN A 375 -19.83 -50.52 -17.49
CA ASN A 375 -18.69 -51.32 -17.03
C ASN A 375 -17.82 -50.53 -16.02
N ASN A 376 -17.09 -51.24 -15.18
CA ASN A 376 -16.31 -50.67 -14.09
C ASN A 376 -14.91 -50.17 -14.51
N SER A 377 -14.62 -50.10 -15.79
CA SER A 377 -13.27 -49.77 -16.32
C SER A 377 -13.24 -48.53 -17.20
N CYS A 378 -14.30 -47.73 -17.21
CA CYS A 378 -14.36 -46.52 -18.03
C CYS A 378 -14.19 -45.23 -17.22
N ASN A 379 -13.47 -44.28 -17.78
CA ASN A 379 -13.47 -42.91 -17.31
C ASN A 379 -14.68 -42.19 -17.90
N TYR A 380 -15.44 -41.53 -17.08
CA TYR A 380 -16.59 -40.72 -17.51
C TYR A 380 -16.65 -39.46 -16.67
N GLY A 381 -17.31 -38.44 -17.19
CA GLY A 381 -17.51 -37.19 -16.44
C GLY A 381 -18.05 -36.07 -17.32
N VAL A 382 -18.09 -34.91 -16.76
CA VAL A 382 -18.60 -33.69 -17.39
C VAL A 382 -17.45 -32.83 -17.84
N VAL A 383 -17.52 -32.37 -19.08
CA VAL A 383 -16.62 -31.38 -19.63
C VAL A 383 -17.29 -29.98 -19.50
N LEU A 384 -16.59 -29.08 -18.86
CA LEU A 384 -17.02 -27.67 -18.62
C LEU A 384 -16.06 -26.74 -19.31
N ARG A 385 -16.54 -25.55 -19.66
CA ARG A 385 -15.73 -24.47 -20.27
C ARG A 385 -14.87 -24.94 -21.43
N TYR A 386 -15.43 -25.76 -22.29
CA TYR A 386 -14.73 -26.29 -23.47
C TYR A 386 -14.52 -25.18 -24.49
N THR A 387 -13.29 -24.87 -24.84
CA THR A 387 -12.92 -23.94 -25.93
C THR A 387 -12.21 -24.70 -27.08
N SER A 388 -11.47 -25.74 -26.77
CA SER A 388 -10.79 -26.62 -27.74
C SER A 388 -10.40 -27.95 -27.08
N PRO A 389 -9.97 -28.96 -27.86
CA PRO A 389 -9.43 -30.21 -27.31
C PRO A 389 -8.25 -30.03 -26.35
N ALA A 390 -7.56 -28.90 -26.43
CA ALA A 390 -6.44 -28.54 -25.55
C ALA A 390 -6.82 -27.58 -24.43
N ASP A 391 -8.09 -27.16 -24.31
CA ASP A 391 -8.53 -26.17 -23.32
C ASP A 391 -9.97 -26.44 -22.87
N TYR A 392 -10.10 -27.17 -21.77
CA TYR A 392 -11.35 -27.46 -21.08
C TYR A 392 -11.10 -27.87 -19.63
N ILE A 393 -12.17 -27.91 -18.86
CA ILE A 393 -12.17 -28.50 -17.51
C ILE A 393 -12.99 -29.76 -17.55
N TYR A 394 -12.45 -30.86 -17.01
CA TYR A 394 -13.13 -32.13 -16.86
C TYR A 394 -13.36 -32.42 -15.38
N VAL A 395 -14.57 -32.83 -15.05
CA VAL A 395 -14.96 -33.27 -13.72
C VAL A 395 -15.46 -34.70 -13.79
N GLY A 396 -14.78 -35.60 -13.13
CA GLY A 396 -15.15 -37.02 -13.18
C GLY A 396 -14.32 -37.89 -12.25
N PRO A 397 -14.65 -39.19 -12.15
CA PRO A 397 -13.89 -40.11 -11.34
C PRO A 397 -12.48 -40.32 -11.88
N SER A 398 -11.54 -40.41 -10.98
CA SER A 398 -10.13 -40.65 -11.29
C SER A 398 -9.89 -42.13 -11.57
N ALA A 399 -9.52 -42.46 -12.80
CA ALA A 399 -9.07 -43.81 -13.16
C ALA A 399 -7.58 -43.97 -12.87
N GLN A 400 -7.21 -44.46 -11.73
CA GLN A 400 -5.88 -44.99 -11.52
C GLN A 400 -5.93 -46.51 -11.18
N ASN A 401 -5.31 -47.33 -12.05
CA ASN A 401 -4.93 -48.73 -11.78
C ASN A 401 -6.06 -49.72 -11.43
N ASN A 402 -7.06 -49.90 -12.29
CA ASN A 402 -8.03 -51.01 -12.18
C ASN A 402 -8.72 -51.18 -10.81
N GLN A 403 -8.78 -50.15 -10.00
CA GLN A 403 -9.53 -50.17 -8.74
C GLN A 403 -10.81 -49.34 -8.85
N HIS A 404 -11.86 -49.77 -8.13
CA HIS A 404 -13.14 -49.08 -8.07
C HIS A 404 -12.96 -47.61 -7.71
N TYR A 405 -13.50 -46.74 -8.56
CA TYR A 405 -13.36 -45.28 -8.43
C TYR A 405 -14.19 -44.77 -7.30
N THR A 406 -13.55 -44.31 -6.24
CA THR A 406 -14.21 -43.73 -5.07
C THR A 406 -14.01 -42.21 -4.96
N LYS A 407 -13.22 -41.61 -5.85
CA LYS A 407 -12.88 -40.19 -5.75
C LYS A 407 -13.09 -39.47 -7.05
N TRP A 408 -13.79 -38.38 -6.99
CA TRP A 408 -13.94 -37.44 -8.09
C TRP A 408 -12.76 -36.45 -8.13
N GLY A 409 -12.39 -36.01 -9.29
CA GLY A 409 -11.34 -35.03 -9.50
C GLY A 409 -11.72 -33.97 -10.52
N ILE A 410 -11.04 -32.85 -10.43
CA ILE A 410 -11.09 -31.77 -11.42
C ILE A 410 -9.78 -31.84 -12.20
N TYR A 411 -9.87 -31.89 -13.52
CA TYR A 411 -8.74 -32.06 -14.44
C TYR A 411 -8.78 -31.01 -15.53
N ASN A 412 -7.63 -30.69 -16.07
CA ASN A 412 -7.48 -30.01 -17.35
C ASN A 412 -6.53 -30.82 -18.24
N GLN A 413 -6.21 -30.32 -19.41
CA GLN A 413 -5.28 -30.98 -20.35
C GLN A 413 -3.87 -31.24 -19.80
N ASN A 414 -3.47 -30.56 -18.72
CA ASN A 414 -2.17 -30.71 -18.07
C ASN A 414 -2.20 -31.71 -16.90
N GLY A 415 -3.36 -32.25 -16.57
CA GLY A 415 -3.54 -33.23 -15.51
C GLY A 415 -4.53 -32.79 -14.42
N ARG A 416 -4.40 -33.42 -13.26
CA ARG A 416 -5.31 -33.23 -12.13
C ARG A 416 -5.06 -31.87 -11.44
N LEU A 417 -6.11 -31.06 -11.30
CA LEU A 417 -6.09 -29.80 -10.60
C LEU A 417 -6.48 -29.94 -9.12
N ALA A 418 -7.50 -30.74 -8.82
CA ALA A 418 -7.99 -30.96 -7.48
C ALA A 418 -8.64 -32.34 -7.32
N GLU A 419 -8.70 -32.83 -6.11
CA GLU A 419 -9.50 -34.00 -5.70
C GLU A 419 -10.73 -33.46 -4.93
N ILE A 420 -11.90 -34.02 -5.28
CA ILE A 420 -13.15 -33.75 -4.57
C ILE A 420 -13.24 -34.81 -3.48
N GLU A 421 -13.14 -34.41 -2.22
CA GLU A 421 -13.38 -35.30 -1.11
C GLU A 421 -14.87 -35.62 -1.07
N ASP A 422 -15.18 -36.93 -1.07
CA ASP A 422 -16.54 -37.38 -0.89
C ASP A 422 -16.99 -37.04 0.53
N SER A 423 -17.95 -36.15 0.66
CA SER A 423 -18.53 -35.77 1.93
C SER A 423 -19.61 -36.76 2.40
N GLY A 424 -19.49 -38.03 2.04
CA GLY A 424 -20.24 -39.20 2.48
C GLY A 424 -21.70 -39.00 2.85
#